data_d3bc034f118c01ec173fdc23e413cc62
#
_entry.id   d3bc034f118c01ec173fdc23e413cc62
#
_cell.length_a   1.000
_cell.length_b   1.000
_cell.length_c   1.000
_cell.angle_alpha   90.00
_cell.angle_beta   90.00
_cell.angle_gamma   90.00
#
_symmetry.space_group_name_H-M   'P 1'
#
loop_
_entity.id
_entity.type
_entity.pdbx_description
1 polymer ?
#
loop_
_entity_poly.entity_id
_entity_poly.type
_entity_poly.pdbx_seq_one_letter_code
_entity_poly.pdbx_strand_id
1 'polypeptide(L)'
;MMNKKAFGAVAVAAVAALALSACSGGSSGGDTAKGEISYWLWDANQLPAYQQCATDFTKANPDITVKITQTGWDDYWSKITNGMASGTAPDVFTDHLSKYPDFLKTKQLVALDDAVTQDKVDLSQYNEGLADLWVGQDGKRYGLPKDWDTIALFYNQKMATDAGITPEQMGSLTWNPQDGGTYEKAIARLTVDKNGKRGDEAGFDKNNVAVYGLGLPGSDAENAGQTQWSYLSATTGWTTTDKNPWGTHFNYDDTKLQATIDWWASLAAKGYMPKLETTVGANAADSFGAGKAAINSNGSWMIGQYTGYKGIDVGIAPTPQGPDGKRASMFNGLADSVWAGTKKKDAAIKWVEYLGSAACQDVVASKAVVFPAITTSSEKAADAFKAKNVDVSAFTQHVKDKTTFMLPITDNAAKVSGIMKPAMDAVIAGKAPASSLTAANEQVNALFAK
;
A
#
# COMPACT_ATOMS: atom_id res chain seq x y z
N MET A 1 -34.32 54.99 -46.91
CA MET A 1 -34.52 54.43 -48.26
C MET A 1 -34.64 52.94 -48.06
N MET A 2 -35.87 52.41 -47.94
CA MET A 2 -36.71 51.80 -48.97
C MET A 2 -35.96 50.70 -49.75
N ASN A 3 -36.39 49.43 -49.78
CA ASN A 3 -37.72 48.81 -50.08
C ASN A 3 -37.65 47.31 -49.64
N LYS A 4 -38.57 46.75 -48.99
CA LYS A 4 -39.80 45.96 -49.24
C LYS A 4 -39.86 45.17 -50.57
N LYS A 5 -40.11 43.81 -50.39
CA LYS A 5 -41.16 42.97 -51.06
C LYS A 5 -40.80 41.50 -50.73
N ALA A 6 -41.48 40.62 -50.00
CA ALA A 6 -42.87 40.14 -50.03
C ALA A 6 -43.23 39.12 -51.15
N PHE A 7 -43.88 38.03 -50.71
CA PHE A 7 -44.58 36.94 -51.43
C PHE A 7 -43.74 35.75 -51.91
N GLY A 8 -44.16 34.52 -51.71
CA GLY A 8 -45.46 33.95 -51.49
C GLY A 8 -45.47 32.47 -51.07
N ALA A 9 -46.50 32.07 -50.44
CA ALA A 9 -46.89 30.77 -49.97
C ALA A 9 -47.29 29.80 -51.09
N VAL A 10 -46.94 28.53 -51.00
CA VAL A 10 -47.70 27.42 -51.57
C VAL A 10 -47.72 26.26 -50.56
N ALA A 11 -48.93 25.96 -50.09
CA ALA A 11 -49.24 24.78 -49.30
C ALA A 11 -49.51 23.59 -50.23
N VAL A 12 -48.95 22.45 -49.97
CA VAL A 12 -49.46 21.16 -50.44
C VAL A 12 -49.46 20.18 -49.28
N ALA A 13 -50.68 19.79 -48.91
CA ALA A 13 -50.98 18.74 -47.98
C ALA A 13 -50.78 17.36 -48.65
N ALA A 14 -50.11 16.47 -48.00
CA ALA A 14 -50.17 15.03 -48.29
C ALA A 14 -50.24 14.22 -47.00
N VAL A 15 -51.35 13.57 -46.83
CA VAL A 15 -51.70 12.61 -45.78
C VAL A 15 -50.96 11.30 -46.07
N ALA A 16 -50.24 10.76 -45.07
CA ALA A 16 -49.91 9.34 -45.10
C ALA A 16 -49.69 8.76 -43.67
N ALA A 17 -50.60 7.91 -43.34
CA ALA A 17 -50.55 6.69 -42.57
C ALA A 17 -49.66 6.61 -41.29
N LEU A 18 -50.39 6.59 -40.18
CA LEU A 18 -49.99 6.03 -38.90
C LEU A 18 -49.70 4.54 -39.04
N ALA A 19 -48.45 4.15 -38.85
CA ALA A 19 -48.08 2.82 -38.41
C ALA A 19 -47.69 2.88 -36.94
N LEU A 20 -48.60 2.56 -36.03
CA LEU A 20 -48.32 2.25 -34.65
C LEU A 20 -47.54 0.93 -34.61
N SER A 21 -46.24 1.00 -34.51
CA SER A 21 -45.41 -0.09 -33.98
C SER A 21 -45.33 0.10 -32.48
N ALA A 22 -46.07 -0.68 -31.75
CA ALA A 22 -45.92 -0.86 -30.32
C ALA A 22 -44.52 -1.51 -30.09
N CYS A 23 -43.51 -0.71 -29.80
CA CYS A 23 -42.30 -1.21 -29.18
C CYS A 23 -42.59 -1.44 -27.71
N SER A 24 -42.79 -2.71 -27.35
CA SER A 24 -42.70 -3.19 -25.99
C SER A 24 -41.42 -2.63 -25.38
N GLY A 25 -41.54 -1.97 -24.24
CA GLY A 25 -40.43 -1.50 -23.44
C GLY A 25 -39.58 -2.69 -22.97
N GLY A 26 -38.60 -3.06 -23.75
CA GLY A 26 -37.45 -3.80 -23.28
C GLY A 26 -36.51 -2.79 -22.61
N SER A 27 -36.33 -2.89 -21.32
CA SER A 27 -35.22 -2.24 -20.64
C SER A 27 -33.95 -2.65 -21.39
N SER A 28 -33.34 -1.72 -22.12
CA SER A 28 -32.01 -1.91 -22.69
C SER A 28 -30.98 -1.89 -21.54
N GLY A 29 -30.91 -2.97 -20.80
CA GLY A 29 -29.68 -3.31 -20.07
C GLY A 29 -28.62 -3.52 -21.15
N GLY A 30 -27.69 -2.59 -21.29
CA GLY A 30 -26.52 -2.77 -22.14
C GLY A 30 -25.85 -4.11 -21.78
N ASP A 31 -25.26 -4.78 -22.75
CA ASP A 31 -24.51 -6.02 -22.51
C ASP A 31 -23.33 -5.70 -21.57
N THR A 32 -23.50 -6.03 -20.28
CA THR A 32 -22.51 -5.74 -19.21
C THR A 32 -21.30 -6.64 -19.29
N ALA A 33 -21.35 -7.69 -20.16
CA ALA A 33 -20.34 -8.72 -20.31
C ALA A 33 -19.27 -8.40 -21.38
N LYS A 34 -19.37 -7.26 -22.08
CA LYS A 34 -18.50 -6.94 -23.24
C LYS A 34 -18.01 -5.49 -23.22
N GLY A 35 -17.00 -5.22 -24.04
CA GLY A 35 -16.45 -3.89 -24.33
C GLY A 35 -15.16 -3.58 -23.55
N GLU A 36 -14.71 -2.33 -23.67
CA GLU A 36 -13.52 -1.87 -22.96
C GLU A 36 -13.85 -1.56 -21.49
N ILE A 37 -13.15 -2.18 -20.56
CA ILE A 37 -13.17 -1.85 -19.14
C ILE A 37 -11.95 -1.02 -18.77
N SER A 38 -12.12 -0.10 -17.83
CA SER A 38 -11.04 0.70 -17.25
C SER A 38 -10.53 0.05 -15.97
N TYR A 39 -9.21 -0.09 -15.86
CA TYR A 39 -8.53 -0.59 -14.68
C TYR A 39 -7.47 0.41 -14.20
N TRP A 40 -7.51 0.79 -12.93
CA TRP A 40 -6.52 1.70 -12.34
C TRP A 40 -5.67 1.00 -11.30
N LEU A 41 -4.37 1.33 -11.30
CA LEU A 41 -3.38 0.91 -10.31
C LEU A 41 -2.42 2.06 -10.00
N TRP A 42 -1.72 2.00 -8.86
CA TRP A 42 -0.78 3.06 -8.48
C TRP A 42 0.69 2.69 -8.73
N ASP A 43 1.06 1.42 -8.69
CA ASP A 43 2.46 0.99 -8.75
C ASP A 43 2.98 0.91 -10.18
N ALA A 44 3.88 1.82 -10.53
CA ALA A 44 4.51 1.86 -11.84
C ALA A 44 5.41 0.63 -12.10
N ASN A 45 5.99 0.01 -11.05
CA ASN A 45 6.85 -1.18 -11.20
C ASN A 45 6.04 -2.41 -11.60
N GLN A 46 4.79 -2.50 -11.14
CA GLN A 46 3.87 -3.60 -11.46
C GLN A 46 3.17 -3.42 -12.81
N LEU A 47 3.08 -2.18 -13.33
CA LEU A 47 2.35 -1.88 -14.58
C LEU A 47 2.70 -2.80 -15.76
N PRO A 48 3.98 -3.11 -16.08
CA PRO A 48 4.31 -4.00 -17.20
C PRO A 48 3.77 -5.43 -17.05
N ALA A 49 3.67 -5.93 -15.81
CA ALA A 49 3.11 -7.25 -15.53
C ALA A 49 1.59 -7.25 -15.81
N TYR A 50 0.87 -6.24 -15.33
CA TYR A 50 -0.57 -6.14 -15.55
C TYR A 50 -0.95 -5.79 -16.99
N GLN A 51 -0.09 -5.08 -17.72
CA GLN A 51 -0.26 -4.93 -19.18
C GLN A 51 -0.17 -6.26 -19.92
N GLN A 52 0.76 -7.14 -19.50
CA GLN A 52 0.82 -8.50 -20.05
C GLN A 52 -0.43 -9.31 -19.66
N CYS A 53 -0.86 -9.26 -18.39
CA CYS A 53 -2.12 -9.89 -17.97
C CYS A 53 -3.32 -9.41 -18.80
N ALA A 54 -3.43 -8.10 -19.09
CA ALA A 54 -4.50 -7.53 -19.89
C ALA A 54 -4.47 -8.06 -21.35
N THR A 55 -3.28 -8.20 -21.92
CA THR A 55 -3.08 -8.76 -23.25
C THR A 55 -3.55 -10.22 -23.30
N ASP A 56 -3.12 -11.03 -22.34
CA ASP A 56 -3.45 -12.45 -22.27
C ASP A 56 -4.94 -12.67 -21.95
N PHE A 57 -5.52 -11.84 -21.08
CA PHE A 57 -6.95 -11.83 -20.79
C PHE A 57 -7.80 -11.53 -22.03
N THR A 58 -7.47 -10.46 -22.77
CA THR A 58 -8.20 -10.09 -23.99
C THR A 58 -8.08 -11.18 -25.06
N LYS A 59 -6.92 -11.86 -25.16
CA LYS A 59 -6.77 -13.00 -26.07
C LYS A 59 -7.71 -14.15 -25.71
N ALA A 60 -7.92 -14.41 -24.43
CA ALA A 60 -8.86 -15.44 -23.94
C ALA A 60 -10.32 -14.97 -23.97
N ASN A 61 -10.57 -13.66 -23.90
CA ASN A 61 -11.89 -13.02 -23.87
C ASN A 61 -11.97 -11.92 -24.96
N PRO A 62 -12.07 -12.26 -26.26
CA PRO A 62 -11.90 -11.30 -27.36
C PRO A 62 -12.94 -10.17 -27.38
N ASP A 63 -14.08 -10.36 -26.71
CA ASP A 63 -15.13 -9.33 -26.57
C ASP A 63 -14.83 -8.31 -25.45
N ILE A 64 -13.76 -8.49 -24.65
CA ILE A 64 -13.39 -7.62 -23.55
C ILE A 64 -11.97 -7.09 -23.74
N THR A 65 -11.80 -5.77 -23.68
CA THR A 65 -10.48 -5.15 -23.65
C THR A 65 -10.28 -4.43 -22.32
N VAL A 66 -9.03 -4.30 -21.87
CA VAL A 66 -8.70 -3.66 -20.60
C VAL A 66 -7.81 -2.44 -20.86
N LYS A 67 -8.29 -1.27 -20.49
CA LYS A 67 -7.51 -0.04 -20.52
C LYS A 67 -6.94 0.25 -19.15
N ILE A 68 -5.62 0.11 -19.01
CA ILE A 68 -4.94 0.36 -17.74
C ILE A 68 -4.50 1.82 -17.62
N THR A 69 -4.76 2.43 -16.47
CA THR A 69 -4.24 3.77 -16.11
C THR A 69 -3.45 3.65 -14.81
N GLN A 70 -2.19 4.10 -14.85
CA GLN A 70 -1.35 4.21 -13.67
C GLN A 70 -1.37 5.65 -13.16
N THR A 71 -1.51 5.82 -11.84
CA THR A 71 -1.42 7.11 -11.14
C THR A 71 -0.66 6.88 -9.83
N GLY A 72 0.34 7.70 -9.52
CA GLY A 72 1.10 7.56 -8.28
C GLY A 72 0.22 7.61 -7.02
N TRP A 73 0.70 6.95 -5.95
CA TRP A 73 -0.01 6.75 -4.69
C TRP A 73 -0.67 8.00 -4.13
N ASP A 74 0.03 9.15 -4.11
CA ASP A 74 -0.44 10.38 -3.48
C ASP A 74 -1.72 10.93 -4.15
N ASP A 75 -1.82 10.80 -5.47
CA ASP A 75 -2.98 11.26 -6.24
C ASP A 75 -4.06 10.18 -6.42
N TYR A 76 -3.69 8.92 -6.30
CA TYR A 76 -4.54 7.78 -6.65
C TYR A 76 -5.86 7.79 -5.88
N TRP A 77 -5.79 7.90 -4.56
CA TRP A 77 -6.95 7.80 -3.69
C TRP A 77 -7.90 8.98 -3.81
N SER A 78 -7.36 10.18 -4.02
CA SER A 78 -8.18 11.36 -4.29
C SER A 78 -8.93 11.24 -5.63
N LYS A 79 -8.27 10.70 -6.67
CA LYS A 79 -8.91 10.44 -7.96
C LYS A 79 -9.97 9.35 -7.88
N ILE A 80 -9.73 8.24 -7.17
CA ILE A 80 -10.72 7.19 -6.94
C ILE A 80 -11.94 7.75 -6.22
N THR A 81 -11.75 8.44 -5.08
CA THR A 81 -12.85 8.99 -4.27
C THR A 81 -13.66 10.03 -5.04
N ASN A 82 -12.99 10.95 -5.74
CA ASN A 82 -13.65 11.96 -6.56
C ASN A 82 -14.38 11.33 -7.76
N GLY A 83 -13.77 10.31 -8.38
CA GLY A 83 -14.35 9.54 -9.45
C GLY A 83 -15.63 8.80 -9.02
N MET A 84 -15.63 8.17 -7.85
CA MET A 84 -16.83 7.55 -7.27
C MET A 84 -17.94 8.57 -7.03
N ALA A 85 -17.61 9.73 -6.46
CA ALA A 85 -18.58 10.79 -6.18
C ALA A 85 -19.17 11.41 -7.45
N SER A 86 -18.39 11.52 -8.53
CA SER A 86 -18.80 12.12 -9.81
C SER A 86 -19.34 11.11 -10.84
N GLY A 87 -19.29 9.81 -10.52
CA GLY A 87 -19.72 8.75 -11.46
C GLY A 87 -18.70 8.48 -12.58
N THR A 88 -17.41 8.78 -12.36
CA THR A 88 -16.32 8.64 -13.35
C THR A 88 -15.16 7.76 -12.83
N ALA A 89 -15.36 7.02 -11.74
CA ALA A 89 -14.38 6.05 -11.25
C ALA A 89 -14.14 4.93 -12.28
N PRO A 90 -12.99 4.26 -12.26
CA PRO A 90 -12.72 3.13 -13.13
C PRO A 90 -13.67 1.96 -12.82
N ASP A 91 -13.88 1.08 -13.81
CA ASP A 91 -14.68 -0.13 -13.61
C ASP A 91 -14.07 -1.06 -12.56
N VAL A 92 -12.75 -1.19 -12.59
CA VAL A 92 -11.93 -1.99 -11.66
C VAL A 92 -10.74 -1.15 -11.17
N PHE A 93 -10.35 -1.34 -9.95
CA PHE A 93 -9.19 -0.66 -9.38
C PHE A 93 -8.48 -1.51 -8.34
N THR A 94 -7.16 -1.35 -8.23
CA THR A 94 -6.40 -1.92 -7.13
C THR A 94 -6.83 -1.24 -5.83
N ASP A 95 -7.24 -2.04 -4.85
CA ASP A 95 -7.75 -1.58 -3.58
C ASP A 95 -6.81 -1.93 -2.42
N HIS A 96 -6.97 -1.25 -1.30
CA HIS A 96 -6.07 -1.33 -0.15
C HIS A 96 -6.86 -1.53 1.15
N LEU A 97 -6.33 -2.34 2.08
CA LEU A 97 -6.98 -2.68 3.34
C LEU A 97 -7.38 -1.46 4.18
N SER A 98 -6.64 -0.35 4.09
CA SER A 98 -6.96 0.90 4.80
C SER A 98 -8.01 1.76 4.10
N LYS A 99 -8.49 1.37 2.91
CA LYS A 99 -9.39 2.20 2.08
C LYS A 99 -10.74 1.54 1.84
N TYR A 100 -10.75 0.23 1.53
CA TYR A 100 -11.98 -0.46 1.16
C TYR A 100 -13.09 -0.39 2.23
N PRO A 101 -12.84 -0.32 3.55
CA PRO A 101 -13.92 -0.18 4.53
C PRO A 101 -14.76 1.09 4.33
N ASP A 102 -14.12 2.23 4.00
CA ASP A 102 -14.84 3.48 3.73
C ASP A 102 -15.65 3.40 2.43
N PHE A 103 -15.16 2.66 1.42
CA PHE A 103 -15.91 2.38 0.19
C PHE A 103 -17.09 1.45 0.44
N LEU A 104 -16.97 0.46 1.33
CA LEU A 104 -18.10 -0.38 1.76
C LEU A 104 -19.18 0.43 2.43
N LYS A 105 -18.80 1.28 3.38
CA LYS A 105 -19.73 2.15 4.11
C LYS A 105 -20.55 3.02 3.18
N THR A 106 -19.96 3.47 2.08
CA THR A 106 -20.61 4.29 1.05
C THR A 106 -21.21 3.48 -0.11
N LYS A 107 -21.22 2.15 -0.01
CA LYS A 107 -21.77 1.20 -1.00
C LYS A 107 -21.16 1.38 -2.40
N GLN A 108 -19.88 1.64 -2.47
CA GLN A 108 -19.16 1.89 -3.72
C GLN A 108 -18.58 0.62 -4.35
N LEU A 109 -18.66 -0.53 -3.69
CA LEU A 109 -18.08 -1.77 -4.17
C LEU A 109 -19.15 -2.80 -4.53
N VAL A 110 -18.85 -3.64 -5.52
CA VAL A 110 -19.66 -4.81 -5.91
C VAL A 110 -19.26 -6.00 -5.05
N ALA A 111 -20.24 -6.70 -4.47
CA ALA A 111 -20.01 -7.98 -3.84
C ALA A 111 -19.70 -9.06 -4.91
N LEU A 112 -18.72 -9.91 -4.65
CA LEU A 112 -18.20 -10.92 -5.59
C LEU A 112 -18.64 -12.35 -5.28
N ASP A 113 -19.41 -12.57 -4.19
CA ASP A 113 -19.76 -13.91 -3.70
C ASP A 113 -20.47 -14.78 -4.74
N ASP A 114 -21.45 -14.19 -5.47
CA ASP A 114 -22.20 -14.90 -6.49
C ASP A 114 -21.26 -15.36 -7.62
N ALA A 115 -20.37 -14.50 -8.09
CA ALA A 115 -19.40 -14.80 -9.13
C ALA A 115 -18.38 -15.85 -8.66
N VAL A 116 -17.79 -15.66 -7.48
CA VAL A 116 -16.87 -16.64 -6.86
C VAL A 116 -17.49 -18.02 -6.77
N THR A 117 -18.78 -18.09 -6.41
CA THR A 117 -19.52 -19.37 -6.31
C THR A 117 -19.83 -19.97 -7.69
N GLN A 118 -20.33 -19.15 -8.62
CA GLN A 118 -20.73 -19.56 -9.96
C GLN A 118 -19.52 -20.04 -10.79
N ASP A 119 -18.43 -19.30 -10.75
CA ASP A 119 -17.22 -19.56 -11.52
C ASP A 119 -16.23 -20.45 -10.76
N LYS A 120 -16.62 -20.91 -9.55
CA LYS A 120 -15.88 -21.86 -8.71
C LYS A 120 -14.44 -21.39 -8.42
N VAL A 121 -14.29 -20.12 -8.09
CA VAL A 121 -12.98 -19.56 -7.74
C VAL A 121 -12.45 -20.27 -6.48
N ASP A 122 -11.29 -20.90 -6.59
CA ASP A 122 -10.65 -21.58 -5.47
C ASP A 122 -9.97 -20.57 -4.55
N LEU A 123 -10.63 -20.23 -3.44
CA LEU A 123 -10.08 -19.29 -2.44
C LEU A 123 -8.96 -19.93 -1.59
N SER A 124 -8.85 -21.26 -1.57
CA SER A 124 -7.82 -21.97 -0.79
C SER A 124 -6.43 -21.92 -1.44
N GLN A 125 -6.33 -21.49 -2.70
CA GLN A 125 -5.05 -21.30 -3.40
C GLN A 125 -4.22 -20.14 -2.86
N TYR A 126 -4.86 -19.16 -2.18
CA TYR A 126 -4.17 -17.99 -1.64
C TYR A 126 -3.43 -18.30 -0.35
N ASN A 127 -2.39 -17.54 -0.05
CA ASN A 127 -1.72 -17.62 1.24
C ASN A 127 -2.73 -17.43 2.38
N GLU A 128 -2.48 -18.14 3.48
CA GLU A 128 -3.40 -18.23 4.64
C GLU A 128 -3.90 -16.85 5.08
N GLY A 129 -5.22 -16.69 5.16
CA GLY A 129 -5.90 -15.50 5.64
C GLY A 129 -6.07 -14.37 4.60
N LEU A 130 -5.35 -14.35 3.47
CA LEU A 130 -5.45 -13.24 2.51
C LEU A 130 -6.85 -13.07 1.92
N ALA A 131 -7.51 -14.18 1.61
CA ALA A 131 -8.86 -14.12 1.06
C ALA A 131 -9.86 -13.50 2.04
N ASP A 132 -9.70 -13.74 3.35
CA ASP A 132 -10.63 -13.29 4.38
C ASP A 132 -10.51 -11.80 4.70
N LEU A 133 -9.39 -11.16 4.35
CA LEU A 133 -9.18 -9.72 4.54
C LEU A 133 -10.18 -8.87 3.75
N TRP A 134 -10.73 -9.41 2.68
CA TRP A 134 -11.63 -8.70 1.76
C TRP A 134 -13.11 -9.03 1.98
N VAL A 135 -13.42 -9.56 3.16
CA VAL A 135 -14.81 -9.80 3.60
C VAL A 135 -15.26 -8.65 4.50
N GLY A 136 -16.36 -8.00 4.11
CA GLY A 136 -16.98 -6.91 4.85
C GLY A 136 -17.69 -7.39 6.11
N GLN A 137 -18.14 -6.44 6.95
CA GLN A 137 -18.93 -6.75 8.16
C GLN A 137 -20.28 -7.41 7.85
N ASP A 138 -20.77 -7.30 6.63
CA ASP A 138 -21.98 -7.96 6.13
C ASP A 138 -21.73 -9.41 5.67
N GLY A 139 -20.51 -9.91 5.82
CA GLY A 139 -20.11 -11.27 5.45
C GLY A 139 -19.87 -11.46 3.95
N LYS A 140 -19.91 -10.39 3.15
CA LYS A 140 -19.70 -10.46 1.71
C LYS A 140 -18.27 -10.11 1.32
N ARG A 141 -17.80 -10.70 0.24
CA ARG A 141 -16.49 -10.46 -0.36
C ARG A 141 -16.52 -9.30 -1.35
N TYR A 142 -15.51 -8.41 -1.28
CA TYR A 142 -15.45 -7.21 -2.11
C TYR A 142 -14.13 -7.07 -2.90
N GLY A 143 -13.25 -8.04 -2.80
CA GLY A 143 -12.01 -8.12 -3.56
C GLY A 143 -11.50 -9.55 -3.65
N LEU A 144 -10.70 -9.82 -4.68
CA LEU A 144 -9.89 -11.03 -4.77
C LEU A 144 -8.42 -10.67 -4.55
N PRO A 145 -7.70 -11.43 -3.71
CA PRO A 145 -6.30 -11.13 -3.41
C PRO A 145 -5.40 -11.13 -4.64
N LYS A 146 -4.55 -10.09 -4.76
CA LYS A 146 -3.60 -9.99 -5.86
C LYS A 146 -2.15 -10.19 -5.43
N ASP A 147 -1.76 -9.64 -4.30
CA ASP A 147 -0.40 -9.75 -3.75
C ASP A 147 -0.41 -9.62 -2.22
N TRP A 148 0.76 -9.78 -1.63
CA TRP A 148 1.02 -9.53 -0.22
C TRP A 148 2.41 -8.92 -0.01
N ASP A 149 2.57 -8.24 1.12
CA ASP A 149 3.78 -7.53 1.48
C ASP A 149 4.12 -7.70 2.95
N THR A 150 5.42 -7.67 3.25
CA THR A 150 5.99 -7.50 4.58
C THR A 150 7.09 -6.45 4.56
N ILE A 151 7.62 -6.09 5.71
CA ILE A 151 8.62 -5.04 5.88
C ILE A 151 9.99 -5.65 6.16
N ALA A 152 11.03 -5.02 5.59
CA ALA A 152 12.43 -5.33 5.88
C ALA A 152 13.28 -4.05 5.87
N LEU A 153 14.55 -4.17 6.20
CA LEU A 153 15.53 -3.10 6.13
C LEU A 153 16.34 -3.22 4.84
N PHE A 154 16.25 -2.22 3.98
CA PHE A 154 17.18 -2.04 2.87
C PHE A 154 18.39 -1.27 3.36
N TYR A 155 19.60 -1.75 3.10
CA TYR A 155 20.81 -1.06 3.53
C TYR A 155 21.87 -1.02 2.42
N ASN A 156 22.68 0.01 2.43
CA ASN A 156 23.81 0.14 1.52
C ASN A 156 24.97 -0.74 2.04
N GLN A 157 25.26 -1.84 1.34
CA GLN A 157 26.27 -2.83 1.76
C GLN A 157 27.65 -2.22 1.84
N LYS A 158 28.01 -1.31 0.91
CA LYS A 158 29.30 -0.63 0.96
C LYS A 158 29.42 0.24 2.22
N MET A 159 28.39 1.01 2.56
CA MET A 159 28.41 1.84 3.78
C MET A 159 28.51 0.97 5.05
N ALA A 160 27.82 -0.18 5.07
CA ALA A 160 27.92 -1.14 6.17
C ALA A 160 29.32 -1.70 6.30
N THR A 161 29.93 -2.14 5.21
CA THR A 161 31.31 -2.66 5.16
C THR A 161 32.32 -1.59 5.61
N ASP A 162 32.21 -0.36 5.10
CA ASP A 162 33.07 0.77 5.48
C ASP A 162 32.91 1.15 6.98
N ALA A 163 31.75 0.82 7.56
CA ALA A 163 31.47 1.00 8.99
C ALA A 163 31.94 -0.19 9.86
N GLY A 164 32.40 -1.27 9.24
CA GLY A 164 32.79 -2.51 9.93
C GLY A 164 31.59 -3.36 10.39
N ILE A 165 30.42 -3.19 9.75
CA ILE A 165 29.18 -3.95 10.03
C ILE A 165 29.02 -5.03 8.96
N THR A 166 29.00 -6.30 9.38
CA THR A 166 28.85 -7.44 8.46
C THR A 166 27.38 -7.70 8.11
N PRO A 167 27.07 -8.41 7.00
CA PRO A 167 25.72 -8.83 6.68
C PRO A 167 25.07 -9.66 7.80
N GLU A 168 25.82 -10.51 8.51
CA GLU A 168 25.34 -11.30 9.64
C GLU A 168 24.92 -10.40 10.82
N GLN A 169 25.67 -9.33 11.08
CA GLN A 169 25.30 -8.33 12.09
C GLN A 169 24.04 -7.57 11.68
N MET A 170 23.92 -7.17 10.41
CA MET A 170 22.66 -6.59 9.90
C MET A 170 21.47 -7.56 10.02
N GLY A 171 21.71 -8.84 9.77
CA GLY A 171 20.71 -9.92 9.91
C GLY A 171 20.30 -10.23 11.37
N SER A 172 21.09 -9.79 12.37
CA SER A 172 20.89 -10.14 13.79
C SER A 172 20.64 -8.93 14.70
N LEU A 173 20.21 -7.81 14.15
CA LEU A 173 19.92 -6.59 14.92
C LEU A 173 18.84 -6.84 15.98
N THR A 174 19.06 -6.25 17.16
CA THR A 174 18.12 -6.22 18.27
C THR A 174 17.68 -4.79 18.55
N TRP A 175 16.46 -4.64 19.07
CA TRP A 175 15.90 -3.36 19.43
C TRP A 175 15.15 -3.41 20.77
N ASN A 176 15.18 -2.32 21.52
CA ASN A 176 14.30 -2.06 22.66
C ASN A 176 14.06 -0.56 22.79
N PRO A 177 12.97 -0.11 23.44
CA PRO A 177 12.64 1.32 23.54
C PRO A 177 13.54 2.12 24.51
N GLN A 178 14.40 1.47 25.33
CA GLN A 178 15.24 2.15 26.32
C GLN A 178 16.51 2.72 25.68
N ASP A 179 17.21 1.91 24.90
CA ASP A 179 18.53 2.28 24.32
C ASP A 179 18.66 1.93 22.82
N GLY A 180 17.58 1.46 22.20
CA GLY A 180 17.56 1.09 20.78
C GLY A 180 18.34 -0.18 20.41
N GLY A 181 18.98 -0.84 21.35
CA GLY A 181 19.72 -2.09 21.15
C GLY A 181 20.88 -1.97 20.15
N THR A 182 21.17 -3.07 19.46
CA THR A 182 22.18 -3.08 18.39
C THR A 182 21.69 -2.34 17.13
N TYR A 183 20.39 -2.14 16.97
CA TYR A 183 19.82 -1.40 15.85
C TYR A 183 20.23 0.08 15.93
N GLU A 184 20.04 0.74 17.09
CA GLU A 184 20.50 2.13 17.24
C GLU A 184 22.03 2.24 17.10
N LYS A 185 22.79 1.27 17.63
CA LYS A 185 24.25 1.27 17.47
C LYS A 185 24.65 1.19 15.99
N ALA A 186 23.99 0.36 15.20
CA ALA A 186 24.23 0.28 13.76
C ALA A 186 23.85 1.59 13.05
N ILE A 187 22.69 2.18 13.38
CA ILE A 187 22.26 3.48 12.84
C ILE A 187 23.29 4.56 13.17
N ALA A 188 23.73 4.67 14.43
CA ALA A 188 24.73 5.65 14.84
C ALA A 188 26.04 5.46 14.09
N ARG A 189 26.53 4.21 13.99
CA ARG A 189 27.76 3.86 13.30
C ARG A 189 27.72 4.16 11.80
N LEU A 190 26.56 4.03 11.17
CA LEU A 190 26.34 4.35 9.76
C LEU A 190 26.11 5.83 9.49
N THR A 191 25.75 6.61 10.51
CA THR A 191 25.60 8.08 10.37
C THR A 191 26.99 8.72 10.25
N VAL A 192 27.15 9.66 9.29
CA VAL A 192 28.42 10.35 9.07
C VAL A 192 28.16 11.84 8.91
N ASP A 193 28.87 12.70 9.65
CA ASP A 193 28.83 14.14 9.49
C ASP A 193 29.68 14.64 8.30
N LYS A 194 29.60 15.93 8.00
CA LYS A 194 30.36 16.53 6.89
C LYS A 194 31.88 16.56 7.13
N ASN A 195 32.34 16.31 8.37
CA ASN A 195 33.76 16.18 8.71
C ASN A 195 34.26 14.72 8.64
N GLY A 196 33.38 13.79 8.29
CA GLY A 196 33.69 12.38 8.19
C GLY A 196 33.61 11.61 9.52
N LYS A 197 33.13 12.22 10.59
CA LYS A 197 32.94 11.56 11.89
C LYS A 197 31.63 10.80 11.92
N ARG A 198 31.67 9.62 12.55
CA ARG A 198 30.50 8.77 12.71
C ARG A 198 29.67 9.17 13.93
N GLY A 199 28.37 8.86 13.92
CA GLY A 199 27.44 9.23 14.99
C GLY A 199 27.80 8.68 16.37
N ASP A 200 28.56 7.59 16.45
CA ASP A 200 29.08 6.98 17.68
C ASP A 200 30.47 7.50 18.08
N GLU A 201 31.06 8.44 17.35
CA GLU A 201 32.41 8.97 17.61
C GLU A 201 32.37 10.32 18.36
N ALA A 202 33.35 10.52 19.24
CA ALA A 202 33.48 11.82 19.92
C ALA A 202 33.73 12.97 18.92
N GLY A 203 32.95 14.03 19.06
CA GLY A 203 33.01 15.21 18.20
C GLY A 203 32.17 15.08 16.91
N PHE A 204 31.28 14.10 16.81
CA PHE A 204 30.24 14.04 15.78
C PHE A 204 29.38 15.33 15.82
N ASP A 205 29.20 15.95 14.64
CA ASP A 205 28.36 17.15 14.51
C ASP A 205 26.97 16.79 13.97
N LYS A 206 26.04 16.55 14.89
CA LYS A 206 24.65 16.19 14.58
C LYS A 206 23.87 17.23 13.78
N ASN A 207 24.36 18.47 13.68
CA ASN A 207 23.71 19.53 12.91
C ASN A 207 24.21 19.63 11.46
N ASN A 208 25.32 18.94 11.14
CA ASN A 208 25.93 18.93 9.82
C ASN A 208 26.14 17.51 9.29
N VAL A 209 25.05 16.73 9.25
CA VAL A 209 25.09 15.33 8.79
C VAL A 209 25.21 15.28 7.26
N ALA A 210 26.11 14.44 6.77
CA ALA A 210 26.29 14.15 5.36
C ALA A 210 25.51 12.90 4.92
N VAL A 211 25.52 11.85 5.78
CA VAL A 211 24.81 10.58 5.58
C VAL A 211 24.07 10.24 6.88
N TYR A 212 22.78 10.09 6.81
CA TYR A 212 21.97 9.60 7.91
C TYR A 212 22.04 8.07 8.00
N GLY A 213 22.11 7.53 9.20
CA GLY A 213 22.09 6.08 9.41
C GLY A 213 20.73 5.47 9.06
N LEU A 214 19.65 6.19 9.36
CA LEU A 214 18.27 5.79 9.02
C LEU A 214 17.59 6.89 8.22
N GLY A 215 16.98 6.55 7.11
CA GLY A 215 16.13 7.45 6.34
C GLY A 215 14.75 7.65 6.96
N LEU A 216 14.11 8.78 6.68
CA LEU A 216 12.77 9.12 7.15
C LEU A 216 11.86 9.49 5.98
N PRO A 217 10.87 8.67 5.61
CA PRO A 217 9.90 9.00 4.56
C PRO A 217 8.72 9.86 5.06
N GLY A 218 8.62 10.13 6.35
CA GLY A 218 7.50 10.79 7.00
C GLY A 218 7.14 10.07 8.31
N SER A 219 6.03 10.45 8.96
CA SER A 219 5.58 9.77 10.18
C SER A 219 4.88 8.43 9.92
N ASP A 220 4.45 8.19 8.67
CA ASP A 220 3.70 7.00 8.23
C ASP A 220 2.42 6.71 9.06
N ALA A 221 1.89 7.74 9.74
CA ALA A 221 0.73 7.59 10.62
C ALA A 221 -0.56 7.27 9.84
N GLU A 222 -0.64 7.68 8.57
CA GLU A 222 -1.71 7.35 7.64
C GLU A 222 -1.80 5.86 7.30
N ASN A 223 -0.70 5.12 7.47
CA ASN A 223 -0.60 3.67 7.29
C ASN A 223 -0.27 2.96 8.62
N ALA A 224 -0.67 3.54 9.74
CA ALA A 224 -0.42 3.00 11.08
C ALA A 224 1.06 2.67 11.36
N GLY A 225 1.99 3.42 10.76
CA GLY A 225 3.42 3.25 10.94
C GLY A 225 4.00 2.01 10.27
N GLN A 226 3.35 1.48 9.24
CA GLN A 226 3.68 0.22 8.57
C GLN A 226 5.18 0.08 8.29
N THR A 227 5.80 1.11 7.71
CA THR A 227 7.19 1.07 7.28
C THR A 227 8.16 1.67 8.31
N GLN A 228 7.68 2.24 9.43
CA GLN A 228 8.53 3.04 10.31
C GLN A 228 8.65 2.48 11.72
N TRP A 229 7.58 2.38 12.45
CA TRP A 229 7.62 2.13 13.90
C TRP A 229 6.72 0.99 14.37
N SER A 230 5.70 0.59 13.60
CA SER A 230 4.74 -0.41 14.06
C SER A 230 5.36 -1.79 14.25
N TYR A 231 6.32 -2.18 13.40
CA TYR A 231 7.01 -3.45 13.55
C TYR A 231 7.86 -3.50 14.83
N LEU A 232 8.38 -2.36 15.29
CA LEU A 232 9.07 -2.25 16.58
C LEU A 232 8.06 -2.33 17.73
N SER A 233 7.01 -1.52 17.68
CA SER A 233 5.95 -1.51 18.71
C SER A 233 5.31 -2.88 18.90
N ALA A 234 5.06 -3.61 17.81
CA ALA A 234 4.46 -4.95 17.88
C ALA A 234 5.32 -5.94 18.66
N THR A 235 6.66 -5.82 18.63
CA THR A 235 7.56 -6.67 19.43
C THR A 235 7.50 -6.40 20.93
N THR A 236 6.85 -5.31 21.35
CA THR A 236 6.60 -5.02 22.78
C THR A 236 5.26 -5.59 23.26
N GLY A 237 4.50 -6.24 22.36
CA GLY A 237 3.14 -6.71 22.60
C GLY A 237 2.08 -5.63 22.43
N TRP A 238 2.38 -4.51 21.79
CA TRP A 238 1.40 -3.52 21.38
C TRP A 238 0.58 -4.01 20.18
N THR A 239 -0.69 -3.67 20.16
CA THR A 239 -1.58 -3.85 19.01
C THR A 239 -2.26 -2.52 18.67
N THR A 240 -2.47 -2.25 17.40
CA THR A 240 -3.06 -0.98 16.96
C THR A 240 -4.50 -0.82 17.46
N THR A 241 -5.26 -1.92 17.47
CA THR A 241 -6.67 -1.94 17.83
C THR A 241 -6.97 -3.10 18.79
N ASP A 242 -8.14 -3.05 19.44
CA ASP A 242 -8.68 -4.11 20.32
C ASP A 242 -8.84 -5.46 19.61
N LYS A 243 -9.18 -5.43 18.32
CA LYS A 243 -9.23 -6.58 17.41
C LYS A 243 -8.97 -6.16 15.98
N ASN A 244 -8.58 -7.09 15.14
CA ASN A 244 -8.43 -6.88 13.70
C ASN A 244 -8.86 -8.16 12.94
N PRO A 245 -9.76 -8.11 11.96
CA PRO A 245 -10.39 -6.90 11.38
C PRO A 245 -11.52 -6.31 12.26
N TRP A 246 -11.97 -5.12 11.89
CA TRP A 246 -13.14 -4.42 12.40
C TRP A 246 -13.04 -4.03 13.88
N GLY A 247 -11.84 -3.65 14.33
CA GLY A 247 -11.60 -3.04 15.63
C GLY A 247 -12.31 -1.69 15.75
N THR A 248 -12.72 -1.36 16.99
CA THR A 248 -13.43 -0.12 17.32
C THR A 248 -12.78 0.66 18.45
N HIS A 249 -11.70 0.13 19.00
CA HIS A 249 -10.89 0.80 20.02
C HIS A 249 -9.43 0.79 19.60
N PHE A 250 -8.83 1.96 19.49
CA PHE A 250 -7.43 2.15 19.14
C PHE A 250 -6.57 2.34 20.38
N ASN A 251 -5.32 1.91 20.34
CA ASN A 251 -4.39 1.85 21.46
C ASN A 251 -3.16 2.80 21.25
N TYR A 252 -3.38 4.00 20.74
CA TYR A 252 -2.31 4.98 20.57
C TYR A 252 -1.88 5.63 21.90
N ASP A 253 -2.67 5.43 22.96
CA ASP A 253 -2.38 5.82 24.33
C ASP A 253 -1.56 4.78 25.13
N ASP A 254 -1.31 3.60 24.55
CA ASP A 254 -0.49 2.57 25.19
C ASP A 254 0.95 3.05 25.40
N THR A 255 1.43 2.93 26.61
CA THR A 255 2.77 3.37 27.03
C THR A 255 3.89 2.65 26.26
N LYS A 256 3.66 1.42 25.77
CA LYS A 256 4.63 0.67 24.93
C LYS A 256 4.82 1.33 23.57
N LEU A 257 3.69 1.76 22.95
CA LEU A 257 3.77 2.55 21.73
C LEU A 257 4.47 3.88 21.99
N GLN A 258 4.04 4.61 23.03
CA GLN A 258 4.60 5.93 23.33
C GLN A 258 6.12 5.85 23.57
N ALA A 259 6.60 4.83 24.29
CA ALA A 259 8.04 4.61 24.48
C ALA A 259 8.75 4.29 23.15
N THR A 260 8.12 3.53 22.25
CA THR A 260 8.69 3.28 20.91
C THR A 260 8.79 4.56 20.10
N ILE A 261 7.75 5.39 20.11
CA ILE A 261 7.71 6.65 19.35
C ILE A 261 8.69 7.66 19.92
N ASP A 262 8.84 7.77 21.26
CA ASP A 262 9.84 8.63 21.90
C ASP A 262 11.25 8.22 21.48
N TRP A 263 11.57 6.90 21.50
CA TRP A 263 12.85 6.40 21.01
C TRP A 263 13.04 6.75 19.53
N TRP A 264 12.06 6.49 18.69
CA TRP A 264 12.17 6.72 17.25
C TRP A 264 12.36 8.20 16.92
N ALA A 265 11.57 9.10 17.54
CA ALA A 265 11.72 10.55 17.40
C ALA A 265 13.10 11.03 17.90
N SER A 266 13.67 10.38 18.93
CA SER A 266 14.99 10.72 19.46
C SER A 266 16.13 10.58 18.43
N LEU A 267 15.96 9.71 17.42
CA LEU A 267 16.97 9.52 16.37
C LEU A 267 17.20 10.80 15.55
N ALA A 268 16.15 11.59 15.30
CA ALA A 268 16.29 12.88 14.65
C ALA A 268 17.01 13.92 15.55
N ALA A 269 16.73 13.92 16.85
CA ALA A 269 17.41 14.78 17.82
C ALA A 269 18.88 14.42 18.00
N LYS A 270 19.25 13.14 17.82
CA LYS A 270 20.63 12.64 17.82
C LYS A 270 21.37 12.91 16.50
N GLY A 271 20.65 13.32 15.43
CA GLY A 271 21.20 13.51 14.09
C GLY A 271 21.39 12.21 13.31
N TYR A 272 20.78 11.11 13.74
CA TYR A 272 20.89 9.79 13.11
C TYR A 272 19.85 9.56 12.01
N MET A 273 18.79 10.37 12.03
CA MET A 273 17.68 10.38 11.08
C MET A 273 17.41 11.84 10.67
N PRO A 274 16.94 12.12 9.43
CA PRO A 274 16.56 13.47 9.02
C PRO A 274 15.46 14.05 9.93
N LYS A 275 15.43 15.36 10.07
CA LYS A 275 14.28 16.03 10.71
C LYS A 275 13.07 15.97 9.77
N LEU A 276 11.88 15.79 10.33
CA LEU A 276 10.64 15.63 9.55
C LEU A 276 10.41 16.78 8.56
N GLU A 277 10.66 18.02 8.98
CA GLU A 277 10.48 19.19 8.11
C GLU A 277 11.38 19.21 6.87
N THR A 278 12.50 18.47 6.89
CA THR A 278 13.43 18.37 5.75
C THR A 278 13.06 17.25 4.79
N THR A 279 12.06 16.43 5.11
CA THR A 279 11.61 15.30 4.28
C THR A 279 10.32 15.59 3.52
N VAL A 280 9.69 16.74 3.77
CA VAL A 280 8.45 17.13 3.07
C VAL A 280 8.70 17.24 1.57
N GLY A 281 7.95 16.45 0.79
CA GLY A 281 8.10 16.37 -0.66
C GLY A 281 9.36 15.62 -1.15
N ALA A 282 10.15 15.04 -0.23
CA ALA A 282 11.29 14.19 -0.57
C ALA A 282 10.87 12.70 -0.53
N ASN A 283 11.40 11.91 -1.46
CA ASN A 283 11.26 10.46 -1.45
C ASN A 283 12.44 9.86 -0.68
N ALA A 284 12.16 9.10 0.40
CA ALA A 284 13.23 8.47 1.19
C ALA A 284 14.05 7.46 0.38
N ALA A 285 13.42 6.74 -0.57
CA ALA A 285 14.13 5.82 -1.44
C ALA A 285 15.11 6.58 -2.36
N ASP A 286 14.75 7.75 -2.85
CA ASP A 286 15.66 8.58 -3.66
C ASP A 286 16.82 9.13 -2.83
N SER A 287 16.56 9.46 -1.54
CA SER A 287 17.62 9.85 -0.60
C SER A 287 18.60 8.71 -0.36
N PHE A 288 18.11 7.47 -0.25
CA PHE A 288 18.94 6.27 -0.20
C PHE A 288 19.73 6.09 -1.50
N GLY A 289 19.06 6.16 -2.65
CA GLY A 289 19.67 6.08 -3.99
C GLY A 289 20.74 7.15 -4.24
N ALA A 290 20.62 8.32 -3.60
CA ALA A 290 21.61 9.40 -3.62
C ALA A 290 22.74 9.22 -2.57
N GLY A 291 22.73 8.12 -1.79
CA GLY A 291 23.72 7.87 -0.74
C GLY A 291 23.59 8.80 0.47
N LYS A 292 22.40 9.38 0.72
CA LYS A 292 22.12 10.27 1.84
C LYS A 292 21.55 9.55 3.07
N ALA A 293 21.11 8.32 2.90
CA ALA A 293 20.69 7.43 3.99
C ALA A 293 21.34 6.05 3.79
N ALA A 294 21.78 5.42 4.88
CA ALA A 294 22.44 4.13 4.86
C ALA A 294 21.46 2.96 5.01
N ILE A 295 20.39 3.14 5.78
CA ILE A 295 19.29 2.18 5.99
C ILE A 295 17.98 2.87 5.68
N ASN A 296 17.08 2.17 4.99
CA ASN A 296 15.65 2.49 4.93
C ASN A 296 14.83 1.26 5.31
N SER A 297 13.83 1.46 6.14
CA SER A 297 12.81 0.46 6.40
C SER A 297 11.69 0.63 5.37
N ASN A 298 11.33 -0.43 4.65
CA ASN A 298 10.28 -0.37 3.63
C ASN A 298 9.70 -1.76 3.32
N GLY A 299 8.64 -1.79 2.54
CA GLY A 299 7.97 -3.02 2.14
C GLY A 299 8.57 -3.70 0.93
N SER A 300 8.16 -4.97 0.74
CA SER A 300 8.61 -5.82 -0.38
C SER A 300 8.26 -5.24 -1.76
N TRP A 301 7.22 -4.38 -1.86
CA TRP A 301 6.88 -3.65 -3.10
C TRP A 301 7.99 -2.73 -3.60
N MET A 302 8.97 -2.39 -2.74
CA MET A 302 10.07 -1.49 -3.08
C MET A 302 11.35 -2.23 -3.52
N ILE A 303 11.36 -3.57 -3.52
CA ILE A 303 12.55 -4.36 -3.88
C ILE A 303 13.12 -3.92 -5.23
N GLY A 304 12.27 -3.82 -6.25
CA GLY A 304 12.69 -3.44 -7.60
C GLY A 304 13.31 -2.04 -7.67
N GLN A 305 12.78 -1.08 -6.90
CA GLN A 305 13.33 0.28 -6.86
C GLN A 305 14.70 0.31 -6.16
N TYR A 306 14.81 -0.27 -4.96
CA TYR A 306 16.08 -0.26 -4.22
C TYR A 306 17.18 -1.02 -4.95
N THR A 307 16.90 -2.22 -5.45
CA THR A 307 17.89 -3.04 -6.18
C THR A 307 18.21 -2.51 -7.57
N GLY A 308 17.39 -1.58 -8.09
CA GLY A 308 17.58 -0.91 -9.38
C GLY A 308 18.52 0.30 -9.34
N TYR A 309 18.93 0.80 -8.16
CA TYR A 309 19.82 1.96 -8.07
C TYR A 309 21.22 1.62 -8.56
N LYS A 310 21.67 2.35 -9.58
CA LYS A 310 23.01 2.14 -10.17
C LYS A 310 24.12 2.57 -9.21
N GLY A 311 25.11 1.72 -9.04
CA GLY A 311 26.29 2.02 -8.22
C GLY A 311 26.06 1.84 -6.71
N ILE A 312 24.91 1.31 -6.31
CA ILE A 312 24.62 0.93 -4.92
C ILE A 312 24.43 -0.58 -4.87
N ASP A 313 25.23 -1.23 -4.05
CA ASP A 313 25.02 -2.62 -3.67
C ASP A 313 24.08 -2.66 -2.46
N VAL A 314 22.86 -3.18 -2.68
CA VAL A 314 21.77 -3.14 -1.69
C VAL A 314 21.66 -4.47 -0.99
N GLY A 315 21.83 -4.45 0.32
CA GLY A 315 21.49 -5.57 1.19
C GLY A 315 20.06 -5.45 1.72
N ILE A 316 19.44 -6.58 1.99
CA ILE A 316 18.12 -6.66 2.61
C ILE A 316 18.26 -7.46 3.91
N ALA A 317 17.92 -6.84 5.04
CA ALA A 317 17.99 -7.45 6.35
C ALA A 317 16.60 -7.51 6.99
N PRO A 318 16.31 -8.52 7.83
CA PRO A 318 15.04 -8.59 8.53
C PRO A 318 14.88 -7.43 9.54
N THR A 319 13.64 -7.14 9.92
CA THR A 319 13.35 -6.21 11.02
C THR A 319 14.08 -6.65 12.31
N PRO A 320 14.46 -5.72 13.20
CA PRO A 320 15.18 -6.07 14.42
C PRO A 320 14.35 -6.99 15.34
N GLN A 321 15.04 -7.83 16.12
CA GLN A 321 14.41 -8.57 17.21
C GLN A 321 14.10 -7.63 18.38
N GLY A 322 12.87 -7.69 18.85
CA GLY A 322 12.40 -6.88 19.96
C GLY A 322 12.78 -7.46 21.34
N PRO A 323 12.26 -6.84 22.42
CA PRO A 323 12.55 -7.24 23.80
C PRO A 323 12.14 -8.69 24.16
N ASP A 324 11.16 -9.24 23.46
CA ASP A 324 10.70 -10.62 23.61
C ASP A 324 11.52 -11.65 22.81
N GLY A 325 12.59 -11.20 22.12
CA GLY A 325 13.43 -12.02 21.26
C GLY A 325 12.79 -12.36 19.91
N LYS A 326 11.61 -11.81 19.60
CA LYS A 326 10.91 -12.03 18.34
C LYS A 326 11.05 -10.82 17.43
N ARG A 327 10.85 -11.07 16.14
CA ARG A 327 10.68 -10.02 15.13
C ARG A 327 9.19 -9.79 14.88
N ALA A 328 8.84 -8.68 14.29
CA ALA A 328 7.50 -8.46 13.79
C ALA A 328 7.55 -7.74 12.44
N SER A 329 6.54 -7.94 11.62
CA SER A 329 6.32 -7.20 10.39
C SER A 329 4.84 -7.01 10.14
N MET A 330 4.43 -5.81 9.73
CA MET A 330 3.08 -5.62 9.27
C MET A 330 2.89 -6.41 7.97
N PHE A 331 1.81 -7.20 7.92
CA PHE A 331 1.37 -7.92 6.74
C PHE A 331 0.28 -7.10 6.07
N ASN A 332 0.50 -6.78 4.82
CA ASN A 332 -0.45 -6.09 3.97
C ASN A 332 -0.82 -7.01 2.81
N GLY A 333 -2.09 -7.03 2.44
CA GLY A 333 -2.58 -7.75 1.28
C GLY A 333 -3.38 -6.81 0.41
N LEU A 334 -3.10 -6.78 -0.88
CA LEU A 334 -3.87 -5.99 -1.84
C LEU A 334 -4.89 -6.88 -2.55
N ALA A 335 -5.93 -6.26 -3.07
CA ALA A 335 -6.89 -6.90 -3.96
C ALA A 335 -7.29 -5.93 -5.06
N ASP A 336 -8.01 -6.46 -6.04
CA ASP A 336 -8.70 -5.65 -7.02
C ASP A 336 -10.20 -5.70 -6.73
N SER A 337 -10.84 -4.52 -6.75
CA SER A 337 -12.26 -4.33 -6.46
C SER A 337 -13.01 -3.79 -7.66
N VAL A 338 -14.30 -4.11 -7.75
CA VAL A 338 -15.21 -3.60 -8.81
C VAL A 338 -16.02 -2.44 -8.26
N TRP A 339 -15.99 -1.30 -8.95
CA TRP A 339 -16.81 -0.16 -8.59
C TRP A 339 -18.31 -0.41 -8.84
N ALA A 340 -19.17 -0.13 -7.86
CA ALA A 340 -20.61 -0.38 -7.95
C ALA A 340 -21.33 0.46 -9.01
N GLY A 341 -20.74 1.59 -9.44
CA GLY A 341 -21.30 2.45 -10.48
C GLY A 341 -20.96 2.03 -11.91
N THR A 342 -20.15 0.98 -12.12
CA THR A 342 -19.79 0.48 -13.46
C THR A 342 -21.02 0.06 -14.25
N LYS A 343 -20.98 0.29 -15.55
CA LYS A 343 -21.99 -0.20 -16.50
C LYS A 343 -21.59 -1.52 -17.16
N LYS A 344 -20.43 -2.07 -16.77
CA LYS A 344 -19.80 -3.27 -17.37
C LYS A 344 -19.48 -4.29 -16.29
N LYS A 345 -20.44 -4.50 -15.39
CA LYS A 345 -20.25 -5.28 -14.15
C LYS A 345 -19.68 -6.66 -14.42
N ASP A 346 -20.25 -7.39 -15.37
CA ASP A 346 -19.86 -8.78 -15.62
C ASP A 346 -18.45 -8.87 -16.24
N ALA A 347 -18.12 -7.95 -17.16
CA ALA A 347 -16.78 -7.86 -17.72
C ALA A 347 -15.73 -7.44 -16.65
N ALA A 348 -16.09 -6.53 -15.75
CA ALA A 348 -15.25 -6.09 -14.65
C ALA A 348 -14.99 -7.24 -13.65
N ILE A 349 -16.01 -8.02 -13.30
CA ILE A 349 -15.86 -9.20 -12.43
C ILE A 349 -14.93 -10.22 -13.08
N LYS A 350 -15.11 -10.55 -14.36
CA LYS A 350 -14.21 -11.49 -15.09
C LYS A 350 -12.76 -11.02 -15.07
N TRP A 351 -12.53 -9.71 -15.18
CA TRP A 351 -11.19 -9.17 -15.06
C TRP A 351 -10.60 -9.33 -13.66
N VAL A 352 -11.37 -9.07 -12.60
CA VAL A 352 -10.94 -9.28 -11.21
C VAL A 352 -10.63 -10.76 -10.94
N GLU A 353 -11.46 -11.68 -11.42
CA GLU A 353 -11.21 -13.11 -11.31
C GLU A 353 -9.93 -13.55 -12.04
N TYR A 354 -9.69 -12.98 -13.23
CA TYR A 354 -8.46 -13.23 -13.96
C TYR A 354 -7.22 -12.69 -13.22
N LEU A 355 -7.30 -11.48 -12.67
CA LEU A 355 -6.24 -10.91 -11.83
C LEU A 355 -5.94 -11.78 -10.60
N GLY A 356 -6.98 -12.35 -9.97
CA GLY A 356 -6.88 -13.26 -8.84
C GLY A 356 -6.48 -14.68 -9.20
N SER A 357 -6.33 -15.01 -10.48
CA SER A 357 -6.00 -16.37 -10.96
C SER A 357 -4.50 -16.60 -11.13
N ALA A 358 -4.08 -17.86 -11.13
CA ALA A 358 -2.70 -18.24 -11.44
C ALA A 358 -2.26 -17.77 -12.84
N ALA A 359 -3.19 -17.61 -13.79
CA ALA A 359 -2.86 -17.15 -15.14
C ALA A 359 -2.25 -15.75 -15.16
N CYS A 360 -2.73 -14.82 -14.31
CA CYS A 360 -2.11 -13.50 -14.16
C CYS A 360 -1.01 -13.50 -13.08
N GLN A 361 -1.24 -14.14 -11.93
CA GLN A 361 -0.31 -14.06 -10.82
C GLN A 361 1.05 -14.72 -11.13
N ASP A 362 1.09 -15.74 -11.99
CA ASP A 362 2.36 -16.30 -12.50
C ASP A 362 3.10 -15.34 -13.43
N VAL A 363 2.38 -14.53 -14.22
CA VAL A 363 3.00 -13.44 -15.01
C VAL A 363 3.63 -12.42 -14.07
N VAL A 364 2.91 -11.98 -13.04
CA VAL A 364 3.43 -11.05 -12.02
C VAL A 364 4.67 -11.64 -11.33
N ALA A 365 4.60 -12.90 -10.89
CA ALA A 365 5.70 -13.63 -10.28
C ALA A 365 6.96 -13.63 -11.16
N SER A 366 6.80 -13.91 -12.46
CA SER A 366 7.92 -13.97 -13.41
C SER A 366 8.68 -12.64 -13.56
N LYS A 367 8.04 -11.52 -13.24
CA LYS A 367 8.67 -10.19 -13.29
C LYS A 367 9.51 -9.89 -12.04
N ALA A 368 9.31 -10.64 -10.95
CA ALA A 368 9.93 -10.39 -9.64
C ALA A 368 9.77 -8.91 -9.24
N VAL A 369 8.53 -8.50 -9.02
CA VAL A 369 8.16 -7.12 -8.62
C VAL A 369 7.46 -7.09 -7.28
N VAL A 370 6.61 -8.08 -6.98
CA VAL A 370 5.91 -8.29 -5.70
C VAL A 370 5.72 -9.77 -5.44
N PHE A 371 5.21 -10.15 -4.27
CA PHE A 371 4.79 -11.51 -3.96
C PHE A 371 3.29 -11.66 -4.28
N PRO A 372 2.91 -12.44 -5.34
CA PRO A 372 1.52 -12.70 -5.63
C PRO A 372 0.79 -13.39 -4.48
N ALA A 373 -0.53 -13.24 -4.42
CA ALA A 373 -1.33 -13.77 -3.33
C ALA A 373 -1.45 -15.31 -3.35
N ILE A 374 -1.39 -15.93 -4.52
CA ILE A 374 -1.43 -17.39 -4.67
C ILE A 374 -0.11 -17.98 -4.17
N THR A 375 -0.19 -18.96 -3.28
CA THR A 375 0.97 -19.58 -2.63
C THR A 375 2.03 -20.06 -3.63
N THR A 376 1.62 -20.82 -4.64
CA THR A 376 2.55 -21.34 -5.66
C THR A 376 3.13 -20.24 -6.56
N SER A 377 2.37 -19.18 -6.84
CA SER A 377 2.88 -18.02 -7.58
C SER A 377 3.84 -17.19 -6.74
N SER A 378 3.61 -17.10 -5.42
CA SER A 378 4.52 -16.46 -4.47
C SER A 378 5.89 -17.16 -4.41
N GLU A 379 5.89 -18.50 -4.42
CA GLU A 379 7.12 -19.31 -4.51
C GLU A 379 7.87 -19.04 -5.82
N LYS A 380 7.16 -18.99 -6.95
CA LYS A 380 7.75 -18.62 -8.26
C LYS A 380 8.36 -17.21 -8.24
N ALA A 381 7.72 -16.26 -7.55
CA ALA A 381 8.27 -14.91 -7.41
C ALA A 381 9.59 -14.93 -6.61
N ALA A 382 9.66 -15.70 -5.51
CA ALA A 382 10.89 -15.85 -4.75
C ALA A 382 12.04 -16.44 -5.60
N ASP A 383 11.73 -17.45 -6.42
CA ASP A 383 12.70 -18.04 -7.38
C ASP A 383 13.13 -17.01 -8.44
N ALA A 384 12.20 -16.19 -8.94
CA ALA A 384 12.50 -15.16 -9.91
C ALA A 384 13.37 -14.03 -9.32
N PHE A 385 13.16 -13.64 -8.06
CA PHE A 385 14.06 -12.74 -7.33
C PHE A 385 15.45 -13.35 -7.16
N LYS A 386 15.53 -14.61 -6.74
CA LYS A 386 16.80 -15.34 -6.61
C LYS A 386 17.56 -15.41 -7.94
N ALA A 387 16.88 -15.62 -9.06
CA ALA A 387 17.51 -15.62 -10.39
C ALA A 387 18.10 -14.24 -10.77
N LYS A 388 17.61 -13.15 -10.14
CA LYS A 388 18.17 -11.80 -10.24
C LYS A 388 19.25 -11.52 -9.18
N ASN A 389 19.68 -12.53 -8.41
CA ASN A 389 20.59 -12.41 -7.27
C ASN A 389 20.04 -11.50 -6.14
N VAL A 390 18.74 -11.46 -5.95
CA VAL A 390 18.08 -10.73 -4.86
C VAL A 390 17.59 -11.75 -3.82
N ASP A 391 18.18 -11.70 -2.62
CA ASP A 391 17.71 -12.50 -1.48
C ASP A 391 16.52 -11.78 -0.81
N VAL A 392 15.35 -12.42 -0.88
CA VAL A 392 14.10 -11.90 -0.32
C VAL A 392 13.69 -12.61 0.98
N SER A 393 14.57 -13.43 1.56
CA SER A 393 14.31 -14.21 2.77
C SER A 393 13.89 -13.32 3.96
N ALA A 394 14.43 -12.11 4.03
CA ALA A 394 14.07 -11.11 5.04
C ALA A 394 12.58 -10.75 5.06
N PHE A 395 11.90 -10.85 3.93
CA PHE A 395 10.45 -10.62 3.82
C PHE A 395 9.66 -11.92 4.08
N THR A 396 10.04 -13.01 3.42
CA THR A 396 9.27 -14.26 3.45
C THR A 396 9.34 -14.99 4.78
N GLN A 397 10.40 -14.79 5.55
CA GLN A 397 10.55 -15.42 6.88
C GLN A 397 9.45 -14.98 7.86
N HIS A 398 8.95 -13.75 7.79
CA HIS A 398 7.89 -13.29 8.68
C HIS A 398 6.60 -14.09 8.53
N VAL A 399 6.24 -14.44 7.30
CA VAL A 399 5.08 -15.31 7.02
C VAL A 399 5.35 -16.73 7.51
N LYS A 400 6.54 -17.28 7.21
CA LYS A 400 6.95 -18.62 7.61
C LYS A 400 6.99 -18.78 9.15
N ASP A 401 7.54 -17.79 9.85
CA ASP A 401 7.74 -17.81 11.31
C ASP A 401 6.49 -17.31 12.08
N LYS A 402 5.42 -16.92 11.35
CA LYS A 402 4.17 -16.38 11.92
C LYS A 402 4.43 -15.17 12.84
N THR A 403 5.32 -14.28 12.41
CA THR A 403 5.66 -13.04 13.11
C THR A 403 5.03 -11.80 12.45
N THR A 404 4.02 -12.02 11.63
CA THR A 404 3.24 -10.96 11.00
C THR A 404 2.10 -10.49 11.91
N PHE A 405 1.75 -9.22 11.76
CA PHE A 405 0.51 -8.63 12.27
C PHE A 405 -0.15 -7.82 11.17
N MET A 406 -1.47 -7.67 11.23
CA MET A 406 -2.24 -7.10 10.14
C MET A 406 -2.32 -5.57 10.20
N LEU A 407 -2.31 -4.92 9.04
CA LEU A 407 -2.77 -3.54 8.93
C LEU A 407 -4.20 -3.41 9.50
N PRO A 408 -4.53 -2.34 10.26
CA PRO A 408 -5.87 -2.16 10.80
C PRO A 408 -6.92 -2.07 9.68
N ILE A 409 -7.90 -2.97 9.72
CA ILE A 409 -9.09 -2.94 8.88
C ILE A 409 -10.25 -2.45 9.76
N THR A 410 -10.73 -1.23 9.51
CA THR A 410 -11.70 -0.58 10.40
C THR A 410 -12.51 0.46 9.65
N ASP A 411 -13.69 0.73 10.16
CA ASP A 411 -14.49 1.89 9.73
C ASP A 411 -13.76 3.21 10.05
N ASN A 412 -14.11 4.27 9.35
CA ASN A 412 -13.58 5.61 9.55
C ASN A 412 -12.05 5.74 9.37
N ALA A 413 -11.40 4.84 8.60
CA ALA A 413 -9.95 4.82 8.44
C ALA A 413 -9.36 6.17 8.00
N ALA A 414 -10.02 6.86 7.07
CA ALA A 414 -9.61 8.20 6.63
C ALA A 414 -9.70 9.26 7.75
N LYS A 415 -10.71 9.18 8.65
CA LYS A 415 -10.84 10.08 9.80
C LYS A 415 -9.79 9.78 10.86
N VAL A 416 -9.52 8.50 11.13
CA VAL A 416 -8.44 8.06 12.03
C VAL A 416 -7.10 8.63 11.54
N SER A 417 -6.79 8.44 10.27
CA SER A 417 -5.58 9.01 9.65
C SER A 417 -5.53 10.54 9.76
N GLY A 418 -6.65 11.23 9.52
CA GLY A 418 -6.75 12.70 9.64
C GLY A 418 -6.48 13.23 11.05
N ILE A 419 -6.77 12.46 12.10
CA ILE A 419 -6.47 12.79 13.49
C ILE A 419 -5.03 12.39 13.84
N MET A 420 -4.61 11.19 13.49
CA MET A 420 -3.33 10.64 13.95
C MET A 420 -2.12 11.23 13.22
N LYS A 421 -2.25 11.55 11.92
CA LYS A 421 -1.11 12.09 11.15
C LYS A 421 -0.57 13.41 11.75
N PRO A 422 -1.36 14.48 11.96
CA PRO A 422 -0.82 15.70 12.56
C PRO A 422 -0.33 15.51 14.00
N ALA A 423 -0.92 14.60 14.79
CA ALA A 423 -0.47 14.29 16.14
C ALA A 423 0.91 13.61 16.12
N MET A 424 1.08 12.59 15.27
CA MET A 424 2.35 11.88 15.11
C MET A 424 3.43 12.78 14.51
N ASP A 425 3.09 13.58 13.49
CA ASP A 425 4.01 14.57 12.89
C ASP A 425 4.54 15.55 13.94
N ALA A 426 3.69 16.00 14.89
CA ALA A 426 4.12 16.89 15.98
C ALA A 426 5.13 16.20 16.91
N VAL A 427 4.94 14.92 17.22
CA VAL A 427 5.88 14.16 18.05
C VAL A 427 7.21 13.94 17.32
N ILE A 428 7.17 13.49 16.08
CA ILE A 428 8.39 13.23 15.30
C ILE A 428 9.19 14.52 15.02
N ALA A 429 8.49 15.65 14.86
CA ALA A 429 9.12 16.96 14.72
C ALA A 429 9.68 17.52 16.06
N GLY A 430 9.53 16.79 17.18
CA GLY A 430 9.97 17.22 18.50
C GLY A 430 9.15 18.39 19.09
N LYS A 431 7.94 18.62 18.57
CA LYS A 431 7.03 19.71 19.01
C LYS A 431 6.09 19.27 20.15
N ALA A 432 5.94 17.97 20.35
CA ALA A 432 5.10 17.39 21.40
C ALA A 432 5.76 16.07 21.91
N PRO A 433 5.54 15.67 23.17
CA PRO A 433 5.97 14.36 23.66
C PRO A 433 5.04 13.27 23.11
N ALA A 434 5.50 12.00 23.06
CA ALA A 434 4.67 10.87 22.61
C ALA A 434 3.41 10.68 23.49
N SER A 435 3.43 11.08 24.74
CA SER A 435 2.25 11.06 25.62
C SER A 435 1.09 11.94 25.11
N SER A 436 1.35 12.91 24.23
CA SER A 436 0.29 13.71 23.59
C SER A 436 -0.61 12.88 22.65
N LEU A 437 -0.15 11.69 22.22
CA LEU A 437 -0.95 10.75 21.42
C LEU A 437 -2.18 10.25 22.18
N THR A 438 -2.20 10.29 23.53
CA THR A 438 -3.38 9.97 24.33
C THR A 438 -4.58 10.83 23.95
N ALA A 439 -4.40 12.15 23.81
CA ALA A 439 -5.49 13.05 23.42
C ALA A 439 -5.98 12.78 21.98
N ALA A 440 -5.07 12.43 21.07
CA ALA A 440 -5.44 12.02 19.71
C ALA A 440 -6.18 10.67 19.72
N ASN A 441 -5.76 9.71 20.55
CA ASN A 441 -6.42 8.42 20.72
C ASN A 441 -7.85 8.57 21.24
N GLU A 442 -8.10 9.47 22.18
CA GLU A 442 -9.45 9.78 22.66
C GLU A 442 -10.35 10.29 21.52
N GLN A 443 -9.83 11.17 20.66
CA GLN A 443 -10.58 11.67 19.50
C GLN A 443 -10.85 10.54 18.48
N VAL A 444 -9.88 9.67 18.25
CA VAL A 444 -10.05 8.49 17.38
C VAL A 444 -11.13 7.58 17.95
N ASN A 445 -11.06 7.23 19.23
CA ASN A 445 -12.04 6.33 19.86
C ASN A 445 -13.45 6.93 19.91
N ALA A 446 -13.57 8.26 19.98
CA ALA A 446 -14.87 8.94 19.88
C ALA A 446 -15.55 8.75 18.51
N LEU A 447 -14.83 8.43 17.43
CA LEU A 447 -15.42 8.11 16.12
C LEU A 447 -16.24 6.81 16.14
N PHE A 448 -16.00 5.94 17.13
CA PHE A 448 -16.63 4.63 17.28
C PHE A 448 -17.63 4.58 18.44
N ALA A 449 -17.74 5.64 19.24
CA ALA A 449 -18.77 5.75 20.26
C ALA A 449 -20.16 5.77 19.60
N LYS A 450 -21.08 4.92 20.12
CA LYS A 450 -22.46 4.80 19.65
C LYS A 450 -23.32 5.88 20.28
#